data_5136f51a807ffab279222e6413e1530f
#
_entry.id   5136f51a807ffab279222e6413e1530f
#
_cell.length_a   1.000
_cell.length_b   1.000
_cell.length_c   1.000
_cell.angle_alpha   90.00
_cell.angle_beta   90.00
_cell.angle_gamma   90.00
#
_symmetry.space_group_name_H-M   'P 1'
#
loop_
_entity.id
_entity.type
_entity.pdbx_description
1 polymer ?
#
loop_
_entity_poly.entity_id
_entity_poly.type
_entity_poly.pdbx_seq_one_letter_code
_entity_poly.pdbx_strand_id
1 'polypeptide(L)'
;MGFTKTATAFLMFTATMAAAPKLTTGDVLPELKGEYLTGRAAVLPGASSGRVALLLLGFSYDSRTDVEAWAKRFRAGFDKNPQVTFYEVPMIGGMARLGKWFIDSGMRKGTPKADHEHVITVYGGVDPWKQRLGAKDEKTAHLILLDKAGRVAWLHSGPFDEAAFQALSAQVTSLAK
;
A
#
# COMPACT_ATOMS: atom_id res chain seq x y z
N MET A 1 -66.94 15.89 -8.07
CA MET A 1 -65.67 15.42 -8.71
C MET A 1 -64.47 15.97 -7.91
N GLY A 2 -64.00 15.18 -7.00
CA GLY A 2 -62.85 15.57 -6.14
C GLY A 2 -61.57 14.92 -6.63
N PHE A 3 -60.58 15.73 -7.02
CA PHE A 3 -59.25 15.25 -7.39
C PHE A 3 -58.37 15.16 -6.13
N THR A 4 -58.09 13.95 -5.67
CA THR A 4 -57.11 13.67 -4.61
C THR A 4 -55.70 13.76 -5.22
N LYS A 5 -54.93 14.77 -4.83
CA LYS A 5 -53.50 14.88 -5.18
C LYS A 5 -52.70 14.02 -4.22
N THR A 6 -52.18 12.89 -4.71
CA THR A 6 -51.23 12.05 -3.98
C THR A 6 -49.86 12.69 -4.09
N ALA A 7 -49.33 13.21 -2.98
CA ALA A 7 -47.94 13.72 -2.91
C ALA A 7 -46.98 12.55 -2.65
N THR A 8 -46.20 12.20 -3.65
CA THR A 8 -45.11 11.20 -3.51
C THR A 8 -43.90 11.89 -2.86
N ALA A 9 -43.67 11.60 -1.60
CA ALA A 9 -42.47 12.06 -0.91
C ALA A 9 -41.24 11.27 -1.41
N PHE A 10 -40.31 11.93 -2.10
CA PHE A 10 -39.06 11.36 -2.54
C PHE A 10 -38.05 11.47 -1.39
N LEU A 11 -37.83 10.36 -0.69
CA LEU A 11 -36.81 10.27 0.36
C LEU A 11 -35.41 10.27 -0.31
N MET A 12 -34.70 11.41 -0.30
CA MET A 12 -33.30 11.46 -0.70
C MET A 12 -32.44 10.81 0.39
N PHE A 13 -31.96 9.62 0.11
CA PHE A 13 -30.95 8.95 0.93
C PHE A 13 -29.59 9.59 0.64
N THR A 14 -29.17 10.54 1.46
CA THR A 14 -27.80 11.07 1.42
C THR A 14 -26.86 10.03 2.05
N ALA A 15 -26.19 9.23 1.23
CA ALA A 15 -25.12 8.36 1.69
C ALA A 15 -23.94 9.24 2.17
N THR A 16 -23.81 9.38 3.47
CA THR A 16 -22.62 10.00 4.07
C THR A 16 -21.44 9.06 3.83
N MET A 17 -20.52 9.42 2.95
CA MET A 17 -19.25 8.69 2.79
C MET A 17 -18.42 8.90 4.05
N ALA A 18 -18.47 7.94 4.97
CA ALA A 18 -17.60 7.94 6.13
C ALA A 18 -16.14 7.88 5.70
N ALA A 19 -15.30 8.74 6.27
CA ALA A 19 -13.85 8.70 6.03
C ALA A 19 -13.28 7.33 6.43
N ALA A 20 -12.32 6.83 5.67
CA ALA A 20 -11.67 5.56 5.99
C ALA A 20 -10.97 5.64 7.36
N PRO A 21 -11.18 4.68 8.26
CA PRO A 21 -10.55 4.71 9.58
C PRO A 21 -9.02 4.70 9.45
N LYS A 22 -8.35 5.43 10.33
CA LYS A 22 -6.88 5.47 10.37
C LYS A 22 -6.32 4.11 10.74
N LEU A 23 -5.29 3.66 10.04
CA LEU A 23 -4.61 2.41 10.31
C LEU A 23 -3.72 2.54 11.55
N THR A 24 -3.79 1.54 12.44
CA THR A 24 -3.02 1.48 13.68
C THR A 24 -2.39 0.10 13.86
N THR A 25 -1.38 0.01 14.73
CA THR A 25 -0.77 -1.28 15.10
C THR A 25 -1.81 -2.22 15.72
N GLY A 26 -1.81 -3.47 15.30
CA GLY A 26 -2.76 -4.50 15.70
C GLY A 26 -3.94 -4.68 14.73
N ASP A 27 -4.22 -3.70 13.88
CA ASP A 27 -5.27 -3.82 12.87
C ASP A 27 -4.93 -4.91 11.84
N VAL A 28 -5.95 -5.61 11.35
CA VAL A 28 -5.80 -6.42 10.14
C VAL A 28 -5.69 -5.48 8.95
N LEU A 29 -4.69 -5.68 8.08
CA LEU A 29 -4.57 -4.86 6.87
C LEU A 29 -5.82 -5.02 6.00
N PRO A 30 -6.54 -3.93 5.68
CA PRO A 30 -7.60 -4.00 4.69
C PRO A 30 -7.08 -4.48 3.33
N GLU A 31 -7.90 -5.18 2.57
CA GLU A 31 -7.48 -5.65 1.25
C GLU A 31 -6.95 -4.51 0.37
N LEU A 32 -5.73 -4.70 -0.13
CA LEU A 32 -5.09 -3.84 -1.12
C LEU A 32 -4.87 -4.66 -2.39
N LYS A 33 -5.68 -4.36 -3.42
CA LYS A 33 -5.65 -5.06 -4.71
C LYS A 33 -4.74 -4.33 -5.68
N GLY A 34 -3.86 -5.06 -6.33
CA GLY A 34 -2.93 -4.54 -7.32
C GLY A 34 -2.48 -5.62 -8.31
N GLU A 35 -1.46 -5.32 -9.08
CA GLU A 35 -0.83 -6.24 -10.02
C GLU A 35 0.68 -6.20 -9.85
N TYR A 36 1.31 -7.37 -9.84
CA TYR A 36 2.76 -7.47 -9.96
C TYR A 36 3.23 -6.93 -11.32
N LEU A 37 4.48 -6.52 -11.44
CA LEU A 37 5.02 -6.13 -12.75
C LEU A 37 5.04 -7.30 -13.75
N THR A 38 4.90 -8.54 -13.30
CA THR A 38 4.65 -9.72 -14.15
C THR A 38 3.27 -9.72 -14.80
N GLY A 39 2.34 -8.87 -14.38
CA GLY A 39 0.95 -8.82 -14.82
C GLY A 39 0.00 -9.74 -14.02
N ARG A 40 0.51 -10.50 -13.06
CA ARG A 40 -0.29 -11.35 -12.17
C ARG A 40 -0.99 -10.49 -11.11
N ALA A 41 -2.27 -10.77 -10.85
CA ALA A 41 -3.01 -10.09 -9.78
C ALA A 41 -2.39 -10.36 -8.40
N ALA A 42 -2.41 -9.36 -7.54
CA ALA A 42 -1.97 -9.41 -6.16
C ALA A 42 -3.04 -8.88 -5.23
N VAL A 43 -3.23 -9.54 -4.09
CA VAL A 43 -4.11 -9.07 -3.00
C VAL A 43 -3.35 -9.16 -1.69
N LEU A 44 -3.04 -8.00 -1.10
CA LEU A 44 -2.43 -7.93 0.22
C LEU A 44 -3.55 -7.87 1.29
N PRO A 45 -3.36 -8.50 2.46
CA PRO A 45 -2.15 -9.18 2.94
C PRO A 45 -2.00 -10.62 2.42
N GLY A 46 -2.96 -11.18 1.68
CA GLY A 46 -2.93 -12.59 1.23
C GLY A 46 -1.65 -13.00 0.52
N ALA A 47 -1.09 -12.12 -0.33
CA ALA A 47 0.16 -12.38 -1.06
C ALA A 47 1.39 -12.57 -0.15
N SER A 48 1.33 -12.11 1.10
CA SER A 48 2.40 -12.27 2.10
C SER A 48 2.09 -13.28 3.18
N SER A 49 0.97 -13.99 3.10
CA SER A 49 0.51 -14.91 4.15
C SER A 49 1.61 -15.86 4.62
N GLY A 50 1.74 -16.00 5.94
CA GLY A 50 2.76 -16.83 6.58
C GLY A 50 4.17 -16.19 6.67
N ARG A 51 4.36 -15.00 6.12
CA ARG A 51 5.63 -14.26 6.18
C ARG A 51 5.45 -12.88 6.82
N VAL A 52 6.49 -12.40 7.46
CA VAL A 52 6.61 -11.00 7.85
C VAL A 52 6.83 -10.17 6.59
N ALA A 53 6.02 -9.15 6.36
CA ALA A 53 6.04 -8.39 5.10
C ALA A 53 6.18 -6.89 5.34
N LEU A 54 7.17 -6.26 4.69
CA LEU A 54 7.27 -4.81 4.62
C LEU A 54 6.59 -4.31 3.35
N LEU A 55 5.60 -3.42 3.49
CA LEU A 55 4.98 -2.72 2.38
C LEU A 55 5.53 -1.29 2.34
N LEU A 56 6.01 -0.87 1.18
CA LEU A 56 6.63 0.43 0.91
C LEU A 56 5.72 1.18 -0.07
N LEU A 57 4.79 2.00 0.43
CA LEU A 57 3.82 2.70 -0.39
C LEU A 57 4.37 4.06 -0.84
N GLY A 58 4.25 4.34 -2.14
CA GLY A 58 4.55 5.64 -2.74
C GLY A 58 3.31 6.21 -3.42
N PHE A 59 2.94 7.47 -3.11
CA PHE A 59 1.74 8.12 -3.65
C PHE A 59 2.02 9.09 -4.79
N SER A 60 3.29 9.33 -5.09
CA SER A 60 3.72 10.20 -6.20
C SER A 60 5.00 9.67 -6.84
N TYR A 61 5.36 10.24 -7.99
CA TYR A 61 6.66 9.94 -8.61
C TYR A 61 7.83 10.37 -7.71
N ASP A 62 7.69 11.48 -6.98
CA ASP A 62 8.74 12.02 -6.11
C ASP A 62 9.05 11.10 -4.92
N SER A 63 8.06 10.31 -4.44
CA SER A 63 8.26 9.36 -3.34
C SER A 63 9.16 8.17 -3.71
N ARG A 64 9.45 7.98 -5.00
CA ARG A 64 10.23 6.84 -5.50
C ARG A 64 11.61 6.76 -4.86
N THR A 65 12.31 7.87 -4.72
CA THR A 65 13.66 7.90 -4.14
C THR A 65 13.67 7.38 -2.70
N ASP A 66 12.69 7.78 -1.90
CA ASP A 66 12.55 7.31 -0.53
C ASP A 66 12.19 5.83 -0.47
N VAL A 67 11.22 5.39 -1.29
CA VAL A 67 10.81 3.97 -1.37
C VAL A 67 12.02 3.09 -1.75
N GLU A 68 12.78 3.46 -2.77
CA GLU A 68 13.97 2.72 -3.21
C GLU A 68 15.07 2.69 -2.13
N ALA A 69 15.28 3.79 -1.39
CA ALA A 69 16.25 3.83 -0.31
C ALA A 69 15.91 2.86 0.83
N TRP A 70 14.64 2.87 1.26
CA TRP A 70 14.13 1.92 2.25
C TRP A 70 14.20 0.47 1.75
N ALA A 71 13.75 0.19 0.53
CA ALA A 71 13.79 -1.14 -0.07
C ALA A 71 15.21 -1.68 -0.16
N LYS A 72 16.15 -0.88 -0.64
CA LYS A 72 17.58 -1.26 -0.74
C LYS A 72 18.15 -1.66 0.61
N ARG A 73 17.89 -0.85 1.64
CA ARG A 73 18.43 -1.13 2.99
C ARG A 73 17.77 -2.36 3.63
N PHE A 74 16.47 -2.54 3.42
CA PHE A 74 15.71 -3.70 3.89
C PHE A 74 16.23 -4.99 3.24
N ARG A 75 16.39 -5.01 1.93
CA ARG A 75 16.96 -6.15 1.19
C ARG A 75 18.33 -6.55 1.71
N ALA A 76 19.21 -5.58 1.93
CA ALA A 76 20.56 -5.85 2.45
C ALA A 76 20.54 -6.59 3.80
N GLY A 77 19.49 -6.38 4.61
CA GLY A 77 19.34 -7.04 5.92
C GLY A 77 18.59 -8.36 5.90
N PHE A 78 17.58 -8.51 4.99
CA PHE A 78 16.58 -9.57 5.13
C PHE A 78 16.34 -10.41 3.88
N ASP A 79 16.95 -10.12 2.73
CA ASP A 79 16.69 -10.80 1.45
C ASP A 79 16.91 -12.33 1.50
N LYS A 80 17.80 -12.78 2.38
CA LYS A 80 18.10 -14.21 2.57
C LYS A 80 17.19 -14.92 3.59
N ASN A 81 16.29 -14.19 4.26
CA ASN A 81 15.40 -14.79 5.25
C ASN A 81 14.08 -15.23 4.60
N PRO A 82 13.78 -16.53 4.47
CA PRO A 82 12.58 -17.03 3.81
C PRO A 82 11.29 -16.68 4.55
N GLN A 83 11.37 -16.32 5.84
CA GLN A 83 10.22 -15.88 6.65
C GLN A 83 9.86 -14.40 6.43
N VAL A 84 10.66 -13.68 5.64
CA VAL A 84 10.50 -12.23 5.42
C VAL A 84 10.31 -11.95 3.95
N THR A 85 9.49 -10.96 3.63
CA THR A 85 9.32 -10.44 2.27
C THR A 85 9.11 -8.94 2.30
N PHE A 86 9.16 -8.30 1.14
CA PHE A 86 8.78 -6.89 1.00
C PHE A 86 8.07 -6.66 -0.33
N TYR A 87 7.33 -5.58 -0.40
CA TYR A 87 6.70 -5.11 -1.64
C TYR A 87 6.82 -3.60 -1.74
N GLU A 88 7.32 -3.12 -2.86
CA GLU A 88 7.17 -1.74 -3.27
C GLU A 88 5.77 -1.58 -3.89
N VAL A 89 5.01 -0.61 -3.41
CA VAL A 89 3.60 -0.46 -3.77
C VAL A 89 3.34 0.94 -4.32
N PRO A 90 3.63 1.19 -5.61
CA PRO A 90 3.23 2.42 -6.27
C PRO A 90 1.70 2.56 -6.29
N MET A 91 1.21 3.62 -5.64
CA MET A 91 -0.21 3.95 -5.52
C MET A 91 -0.58 4.99 -6.58
N ILE A 92 -1.16 4.54 -7.71
CA ILE A 92 -1.38 5.37 -8.89
C ILE A 92 -2.84 5.78 -8.97
N GLY A 93 -3.10 7.05 -8.66
CA GLY A 93 -4.44 7.64 -8.64
C GLY A 93 -4.72 8.60 -9.77
N GLY A 94 -5.92 9.18 -9.75
CA GLY A 94 -6.32 10.27 -10.65
C GLY A 94 -6.24 9.90 -12.14
N MET A 95 -5.87 10.88 -12.95
CA MET A 95 -5.74 10.72 -14.40
C MET A 95 -4.58 9.83 -14.83
N ALA A 96 -3.57 9.64 -13.98
CA ALA A 96 -2.41 8.80 -14.28
C ALA A 96 -2.80 7.33 -14.55
N ARG A 97 -3.88 6.84 -13.92
CA ARG A 97 -4.39 5.48 -14.17
C ARG A 97 -4.79 5.21 -15.62
N LEU A 98 -5.12 6.26 -16.40
CA LEU A 98 -5.44 6.11 -17.82
C LEU A 98 -4.21 5.74 -18.65
N GLY A 99 -3.01 6.05 -18.17
CA GLY A 99 -1.73 5.67 -18.75
C GLY A 99 -1.15 4.34 -18.23
N LYS A 100 -1.97 3.46 -17.62
CA LYS A 100 -1.51 2.21 -16.98
C LYS A 100 -0.49 1.44 -17.81
N TRP A 101 -0.79 1.16 -19.09
CA TRP A 101 0.12 0.40 -19.96
C TRP A 101 1.49 1.08 -20.10
N PHE A 102 1.50 2.40 -20.26
CA PHE A 102 2.75 3.15 -20.44
C PHE A 102 3.57 3.18 -19.14
N ILE A 103 2.90 3.38 -17.99
CA ILE A 103 3.51 3.41 -16.67
C ILE A 103 4.11 2.03 -16.34
N ASP A 104 3.32 0.96 -16.49
CA ASP A 104 3.78 -0.41 -16.24
C ASP A 104 4.93 -0.80 -17.15
N SER A 105 4.90 -0.40 -18.44
CA SER A 105 5.99 -0.65 -19.38
C SER A 105 7.27 0.07 -18.95
N GLY A 106 7.16 1.32 -18.49
CA GLY A 106 8.29 2.09 -17.96
C GLY A 106 8.89 1.44 -16.72
N MET A 107 8.04 1.04 -15.76
CA MET A 107 8.49 0.36 -14.55
C MET A 107 9.16 -0.98 -14.85
N ARG A 108 8.58 -1.81 -15.73
CA ARG A 108 9.20 -3.10 -16.13
C ARG A 108 10.58 -2.91 -16.77
N LYS A 109 10.79 -1.84 -17.55
CA LYS A 109 12.09 -1.53 -18.14
C LYS A 109 13.10 -1.06 -17.10
N GLY A 110 12.65 -0.30 -16.09
CA GLY A 110 13.50 0.25 -15.03
C GLY A 110 13.76 -0.70 -13.86
N THR A 111 13.02 -1.82 -13.76
CA THR A 111 13.14 -2.78 -12.65
C THR A 111 13.74 -4.10 -13.15
N PRO A 112 14.76 -4.66 -12.50
CA PRO A 112 15.28 -5.98 -12.84
C PRO A 112 14.18 -7.04 -12.82
N LYS A 113 14.20 -8.00 -13.76
CA LYS A 113 13.15 -9.03 -13.86
C LYS A 113 12.98 -9.85 -12.56
N ALA A 114 14.06 -10.09 -11.83
CA ALA A 114 14.02 -10.79 -10.55
C ALA A 114 13.19 -10.06 -9.49
N ASP A 115 13.04 -8.74 -9.62
CA ASP A 115 12.33 -7.91 -8.66
C ASP A 115 10.87 -7.63 -9.08
N HIS A 116 10.41 -8.11 -10.24
CA HIS A 116 9.04 -7.88 -10.72
C HIS A 116 7.96 -8.44 -9.78
N GLU A 117 8.27 -9.47 -9.00
CA GLU A 117 7.37 -10.03 -7.97
C GLU A 117 7.43 -9.27 -6.64
N HIS A 118 8.30 -8.27 -6.52
CA HIS A 118 8.39 -7.39 -5.36
C HIS A 118 7.73 -6.02 -5.59
N VAL A 119 7.25 -5.73 -6.81
CA VAL A 119 6.54 -4.49 -7.13
C VAL A 119 5.09 -4.79 -7.43
N ILE A 120 4.17 -4.21 -6.65
CA ILE A 120 2.72 -4.35 -6.81
C ILE A 120 2.14 -2.97 -7.13
N THR A 121 1.76 -2.74 -8.38
CA THR A 121 1.12 -1.49 -8.79
C THR A 121 -0.36 -1.47 -8.44
N VAL A 122 -0.81 -0.40 -7.83
CA VAL A 122 -2.22 -0.20 -7.42
C VAL A 122 -2.83 0.95 -8.20
N TYR A 123 -3.85 0.64 -9.00
CA TYR A 123 -4.58 1.59 -9.83
C TYR A 123 -5.98 1.85 -9.28
N GLY A 124 -6.14 2.87 -8.48
CA GLY A 124 -7.41 3.26 -7.86
C GLY A 124 -7.47 2.99 -6.36
N GLY A 125 -8.52 3.52 -5.71
CA GLY A 125 -8.65 3.42 -4.25
C GLY A 125 -7.56 4.16 -3.45
N VAL A 126 -6.82 5.09 -4.09
CA VAL A 126 -5.65 5.76 -3.51
C VAL A 126 -6.04 6.66 -2.34
N ASP A 127 -7.12 7.46 -2.49
CA ASP A 127 -7.52 8.43 -1.45
C ASP A 127 -7.90 7.78 -0.12
N PRO A 128 -8.66 6.68 -0.07
CA PRO A 128 -8.87 5.93 1.17
C PRO A 128 -7.56 5.47 1.83
N TRP A 129 -6.55 5.09 1.07
CA TRP A 129 -5.26 4.68 1.61
C TRP A 129 -4.46 5.86 2.15
N LYS A 130 -4.49 7.03 1.46
CA LYS A 130 -3.93 8.27 2.01
C LYS A 130 -4.55 8.63 3.35
N GLN A 131 -5.88 8.54 3.46
CA GLN A 131 -6.60 8.79 4.71
C GLN A 131 -6.20 7.80 5.82
N ARG A 132 -6.15 6.49 5.52
CA ARG A 132 -5.75 5.44 6.48
C ARG A 132 -4.36 5.66 7.04
N LEU A 133 -3.43 6.09 6.21
CA LEU A 133 -2.03 6.33 6.60
C LEU A 133 -1.80 7.75 7.13
N GLY A 134 -2.79 8.64 7.01
CA GLY A 134 -2.61 10.06 7.30
C GLY A 134 -1.53 10.70 6.43
N ALA A 135 -1.44 10.25 5.16
CA ALA A 135 -0.44 10.68 4.19
C ALA A 135 -0.69 12.14 3.78
N LYS A 136 -0.07 13.07 4.51
CA LYS A 136 -0.12 14.51 4.21
C LYS A 136 0.92 14.89 3.16
N ASP A 137 2.07 14.24 3.18
CA ASP A 137 3.14 14.40 2.20
C ASP A 137 3.17 13.17 1.29
N GLU A 138 2.80 13.38 0.02
CA GLU A 138 2.79 12.33 -0.99
C GLU A 138 4.18 12.08 -1.60
N LYS A 139 5.16 12.92 -1.29
CA LYS A 139 6.52 12.86 -1.84
C LYS A 139 7.45 11.94 -1.06
N THR A 140 6.99 11.42 0.06
CA THR A 140 7.78 10.52 0.90
C THR A 140 7.25 9.10 0.89
N ALA A 141 8.05 8.15 1.41
CA ALA A 141 7.62 6.76 1.59
C ALA A 141 6.68 6.61 2.78
N HIS A 142 5.70 5.71 2.67
CA HIS A 142 4.84 5.26 3.75
C HIS A 142 5.02 3.75 3.95
N LEU A 143 5.41 3.34 5.15
CA LEU A 143 5.80 1.98 5.46
C LEU A 143 4.79 1.31 6.37
N ILE A 144 4.45 0.05 6.04
CA ILE A 144 3.60 -0.82 6.85
C ILE A 144 4.35 -2.15 7.03
N LEU A 145 4.70 -2.51 8.27
CA LEU A 145 5.17 -3.85 8.58
C LEU A 145 3.99 -4.71 8.97
N LEU A 146 3.86 -5.88 8.36
CA LEU A 146 2.86 -6.89 8.68
C LEU A 146 3.50 -8.07 9.36
N ASP A 147 2.81 -8.64 10.34
CA ASP A 147 3.13 -9.95 10.89
C ASP A 147 2.70 -11.09 9.94
N LYS A 148 2.99 -12.35 10.30
CA LYS A 148 2.65 -13.55 9.53
C LYS A 148 1.14 -13.75 9.31
N ALA A 149 0.30 -13.12 10.14
CA ALA A 149 -1.17 -13.16 10.06
C ALA A 149 -1.75 -11.96 9.26
N GLY A 150 -0.91 -11.07 8.73
CA GLY A 150 -1.35 -9.88 7.98
C GLY A 150 -1.84 -8.74 8.86
N ARG A 151 -1.45 -8.72 10.14
CA ARG A 151 -1.74 -7.60 11.04
C ARG A 151 -0.60 -6.58 10.99
N VAL A 152 -0.98 -5.33 11.14
CA VAL A 152 -0.04 -4.21 11.20
C VAL A 152 0.79 -4.31 12.49
N ALA A 153 2.08 -4.52 12.36
CA ALA A 153 3.01 -4.58 13.49
C ALA A 153 3.75 -3.26 13.72
N TRP A 154 3.96 -2.47 12.65
CA TRP A 154 4.65 -1.19 12.74
C TRP A 154 4.28 -0.29 11.54
N LEU A 155 4.30 1.02 11.79
CA LEU A 155 3.99 2.05 10.79
C LEU A 155 5.05 3.15 10.85
N HIS A 156 5.44 3.67 9.67
CA HIS A 156 6.33 4.81 9.56
C HIS A 156 6.03 5.60 8.28
N SER A 157 6.40 6.88 8.27
CA SER A 157 6.34 7.72 7.08
C SER A 157 7.51 8.69 7.09
N GLY A 158 8.20 8.80 5.97
CA GLY A 158 9.34 9.70 5.84
C GLY A 158 10.41 9.18 4.90
N PRO A 159 11.42 10.02 4.63
CA PRO A 159 12.63 9.59 3.94
C PRO A 159 13.35 8.52 4.74
N PHE A 160 14.33 7.85 4.13
CA PHE A 160 15.12 6.84 4.84
C PHE A 160 15.81 7.46 6.05
N ASP A 161 15.64 6.82 7.20
CA ASP A 161 16.27 7.17 8.48
C ASP A 161 16.84 5.91 9.15
N GLU A 162 18.11 5.94 9.55
CA GLU A 162 18.77 4.76 10.11
C GLU A 162 18.22 4.39 11.50
N ALA A 163 17.81 5.35 12.34
CA ALA A 163 17.23 5.04 13.64
C ALA A 163 15.86 4.37 13.50
N ALA A 164 15.02 4.85 12.58
CA ALA A 164 13.76 4.21 12.24
C ALA A 164 13.97 2.82 11.62
N PHE A 165 15.03 2.65 10.81
CA PHE A 165 15.38 1.34 10.26
C PHE A 165 15.83 0.35 11.35
N GLN A 166 16.55 0.77 12.37
CA GLN A 166 16.91 -0.10 13.50
C GLN A 166 15.66 -0.56 14.27
N ALA A 167 14.70 0.35 14.50
CA ALA A 167 13.41 -0.02 15.10
C ALA A 167 12.63 -1.02 14.25
N LEU A 168 12.55 -0.80 12.92
CA LEU A 168 11.96 -1.74 11.97
C LEU A 168 12.65 -3.11 12.04
N SER A 169 13.98 -3.14 12.00
CA SER A 169 14.79 -4.36 12.01
C SER A 169 14.57 -5.21 13.28
N ALA A 170 14.45 -4.56 14.43
CA ALA A 170 14.15 -5.22 15.69
C ALA A 170 12.76 -5.90 15.64
N GLN A 171 11.73 -5.21 15.09
CA GLN A 171 10.39 -5.75 14.90
C GLN A 171 10.41 -6.95 13.94
N VAL A 172 11.04 -6.82 12.77
CA VAL A 172 11.16 -7.90 11.78
C VAL A 172 11.81 -9.13 12.40
N THR A 173 12.92 -8.96 13.10
CA THR A 173 13.67 -10.05 13.76
C THR A 173 12.81 -10.76 14.83
N SER A 174 12.01 -10.00 15.57
CA SER A 174 11.09 -10.56 16.58
C SER A 174 9.97 -11.39 15.96
N LEU A 175 9.37 -10.90 14.86
CA LEU A 175 8.22 -11.51 14.20
C LEU A 175 8.59 -12.69 13.30
N ALA A 176 9.84 -12.75 12.81
CA ALA A 176 10.31 -13.78 11.89
C ALA A 176 10.78 -15.08 12.60
N LYS A 177 10.71 -15.13 13.93
CA LYS A 177 11.05 -16.30 14.74
C LYS A 177 10.03 -17.48 14.60
#